data_554907f959bee5446fba6056d8cd4d7a
#
_entry.id   554907f959bee5446fba6056d8cd4d7a
#
_cell.length_a   1.000
_cell.length_b   1.000
_cell.length_c   1.000
_cell.angle_alpha   90.00
_cell.angle_beta   90.00
_cell.angle_gamma   90.00
#
_symmetry.space_group_name_H-M   'P 1'
#
loop_
_entity.id
_entity.type
_entity.pdbx_description
1 polymer ?
#
loop_
_entity_poly.entity_id
_entity_poly.type
_entity_poly.pdbx_seq_one_letter_code
_entity_poly.pdbx_strand_id
1 'polypeptide(L)'
;MIDQVIQFLKSAQYIMALTGAGISTESGIPDYRSKGIGLWEKVDPAEMASISYMLSNPKEFFEFNIRQWSKYMDVEPNITHRVLAAMEKAGYLHGVITQNIDNLHYKAGSKNLFEVHGHLRTAHC
;
A
#
# COMPACT_ATOMS: atom_id res chain seq x y z
N MET A 1 10.43 19.60 16.50
CA MET A 1 10.26 18.26 15.91
C MET A 1 10.29 18.30 14.37
N ILE A 2 9.43 19.05 13.70
CA ILE A 2 9.42 19.15 12.21
C ILE A 2 10.76 19.66 11.67
N ASP A 3 11.34 20.71 12.26
CA ASP A 3 12.63 21.26 11.82
C ASP A 3 13.78 20.25 11.91
N GLN A 4 13.76 19.37 12.92
CA GLN A 4 14.74 18.30 13.04
C GLN A 4 14.59 17.28 11.90
N VAL A 5 13.36 16.90 11.55
CA VAL A 5 13.09 16.01 10.40
C VAL A 5 13.57 16.66 9.11
N ILE A 6 13.28 17.94 8.90
CA ILE A 6 13.75 18.70 7.74
C ILE A 6 15.29 18.70 7.65
N GLN A 7 15.99 18.89 8.77
CA GLN A 7 17.45 18.86 8.80
C GLN A 7 17.98 17.45 8.46
N PHE A 8 17.38 16.39 9.00
CA PHE A 8 17.76 15.01 8.63
C PHE A 8 17.57 14.75 7.13
N LEU A 9 16.42 15.15 6.57
CA LEU A 9 16.17 14.99 5.13
C LEU A 9 17.17 15.77 4.28
N LYS A 10 17.52 17.01 4.68
CA LYS A 10 18.51 17.84 3.96
C LYS A 10 19.92 17.28 4.03
N SER A 11 20.30 16.61 5.11
CA SER A 11 21.64 16.02 5.27
C SER A 11 21.77 14.61 4.69
N ALA A 12 20.65 13.93 4.41
CA ALA A 12 20.65 12.58 3.89
C ALA A 12 21.06 12.56 2.41
N GLN A 13 21.95 11.64 2.05
CA GLN A 13 22.39 11.44 0.66
C GLN A 13 21.43 10.50 -0.10
N TYR A 14 20.69 9.65 0.62
CA TYR A 14 19.79 8.68 0.03
C TYR A 14 18.55 8.54 0.90
N ILE A 15 17.40 8.86 0.34
CA ILE A 15 16.12 8.85 1.06
C ILE A 15 15.15 7.88 0.39
N MET A 16 14.64 6.92 1.15
CA MET A 16 13.58 6.01 0.74
C MET A 16 12.37 6.15 1.67
N ALA A 17 11.17 6.06 1.13
CA ALA A 17 9.96 5.94 1.93
C ALA A 17 9.55 4.47 2.06
N LEU A 18 9.31 4.00 3.30
CA LEU A 18 8.69 2.70 3.56
C LEU A 18 7.24 2.92 3.99
N THR A 19 6.30 2.31 3.28
CA THR A 19 4.87 2.50 3.51
C THR A 19 4.11 1.19 3.71
N GLY A 20 2.99 1.26 4.42
CA GLY A 20 2.06 0.16 4.66
C GLY A 20 0.62 0.65 4.62
N ALA A 21 -0.35 -0.20 4.99
CA ALA A 21 -1.78 0.06 4.82
C ALA A 21 -2.28 1.38 5.45
N GLY A 22 -1.64 1.85 6.52
CA GLY A 22 -2.00 3.10 7.18
C GLY A 22 -1.93 4.34 6.27
N ILE A 23 -1.06 4.36 5.24
CA ILE A 23 -0.99 5.50 4.30
C ILE A 23 -2.26 5.62 3.45
N SER A 24 -2.99 4.52 3.24
CA SER A 24 -4.16 4.46 2.37
C SER A 24 -5.49 4.70 3.09
N THR A 25 -5.48 4.85 4.42
CA THR A 25 -6.71 5.04 5.22
C THR A 25 -7.45 6.33 4.85
N GLU A 26 -6.74 7.43 4.61
CA GLU A 26 -7.33 8.69 4.15
C GLU A 26 -7.85 8.62 2.69
N SER A 27 -7.50 7.59 1.95
CA SER A 27 -8.08 7.28 0.64
C SER A 27 -9.36 6.43 0.75
N GLY A 28 -9.75 6.02 1.97
CA GLY A 28 -10.92 5.19 2.20
C GLY A 28 -10.65 3.67 2.19
N ILE A 29 -9.39 3.24 2.09
CA ILE A 29 -9.01 1.83 2.23
C ILE A 29 -8.69 1.57 3.70
N PRO A 30 -9.45 0.71 4.40
CA PRO A 30 -9.15 0.39 5.80
C PRO A 30 -7.81 -0.33 5.90
N ASP A 31 -7.07 -0.04 6.94
CA ASP A 31 -5.90 -0.85 7.27
C ASP A 31 -6.32 -2.22 7.86
N TYR A 32 -5.31 -3.04 8.17
CA TYR A 32 -5.57 -4.40 8.63
C TYR A 32 -5.82 -4.51 10.13
N ARG A 33 -5.26 -3.61 10.96
CA ARG A 33 -5.12 -3.82 12.41
C ARG A 33 -5.74 -2.74 13.28
N SER A 34 -6.19 -1.62 12.72
CA SER A 34 -6.77 -0.53 13.51
C SER A 34 -8.02 -0.98 14.22
N LYS A 35 -8.07 -0.70 15.53
CA LYS A 35 -9.16 -1.10 16.42
C LYS A 35 -10.50 -0.55 15.91
N GLY A 36 -11.48 -1.44 15.75
CA GLY A 36 -12.85 -1.12 15.33
C GLY A 36 -13.06 -1.03 13.82
N ILE A 37 -12.01 -0.86 13.01
CA ILE A 37 -12.12 -0.67 11.55
C ILE A 37 -11.20 -1.57 10.72
N GLY A 38 -10.18 -2.16 11.35
CA GLY A 38 -9.22 -3.02 10.67
C GLY A 38 -9.85 -4.28 10.10
N LEU A 39 -9.37 -4.72 8.95
CA LEU A 39 -9.93 -5.90 8.26
C LEU A 39 -9.82 -7.17 9.11
N TRP A 40 -8.73 -7.33 9.86
CA TRP A 40 -8.48 -8.50 10.71
C TRP A 40 -9.36 -8.60 11.96
N GLU A 41 -10.13 -7.57 12.29
CA GLU A 41 -11.18 -7.71 13.31
C GLU A 41 -12.41 -8.48 12.81
N LYS A 42 -12.55 -8.60 11.49
CA LYS A 42 -13.74 -9.19 10.84
C LYS A 42 -13.48 -10.54 10.20
N VAL A 43 -12.24 -10.84 9.89
CA VAL A 43 -11.83 -12.06 9.19
C VAL A 43 -10.49 -12.56 9.70
N ASP A 44 -10.30 -13.88 9.75
CA ASP A 44 -9.03 -14.48 10.14
C ASP A 44 -8.00 -14.32 8.99
N PRO A 45 -6.86 -13.65 9.24
CA PRO A 45 -5.79 -13.53 8.25
C PRO A 45 -5.24 -14.88 7.77
N ALA A 46 -5.23 -15.89 8.63
CA ALA A 46 -4.74 -17.22 8.29
C ALA A 46 -5.62 -17.90 7.25
N GLU A 47 -6.92 -17.60 7.24
CA GLU A 47 -7.85 -18.11 6.24
C GLU A 47 -7.84 -17.27 4.97
N MET A 48 -7.93 -15.93 5.10
CA MET A 48 -8.23 -15.06 3.95
C MET A 48 -7.02 -14.49 3.23
N ALA A 49 -5.81 -14.61 3.80
CA ALA A 49 -4.58 -14.05 3.22
C ALA A 49 -3.42 -15.06 3.14
N SER A 50 -3.65 -16.34 3.40
CA SER A 50 -2.57 -17.34 3.36
C SER A 50 -2.52 -18.09 2.02
N ILE A 51 -1.31 -18.44 1.59
CA ILE A 51 -1.08 -19.29 0.42
C ILE A 51 -1.66 -20.69 0.66
N SER A 52 -1.56 -21.21 1.88
CA SER A 52 -2.11 -22.53 2.22
C SER A 52 -3.62 -22.58 2.03
N TYR A 53 -4.35 -21.55 2.45
CA TYR A 53 -5.79 -21.47 2.23
C TYR A 53 -6.14 -21.32 0.74
N MET A 54 -5.39 -20.48 0.01
CA MET A 54 -5.57 -20.33 -1.43
C MET A 54 -5.42 -21.67 -2.18
N LEU A 55 -4.45 -22.50 -1.79
CA LEU A 55 -4.21 -23.80 -2.44
C LEU A 55 -5.26 -24.85 -2.06
N SER A 56 -5.76 -24.84 -0.82
CA SER A 56 -6.76 -25.81 -0.36
C SER A 56 -8.21 -25.42 -0.71
N ASN A 57 -8.50 -24.12 -0.75
CA ASN A 57 -9.84 -23.58 -0.99
C ASN A 57 -9.83 -22.42 -2.03
N PRO A 58 -9.34 -22.66 -3.26
CA PRO A 58 -9.08 -21.58 -4.22
C PRO A 58 -10.34 -20.80 -4.59
N LYS A 59 -11.48 -21.45 -4.71
CA LYS A 59 -12.75 -20.79 -5.05
C LYS A 59 -13.15 -19.75 -3.99
N GLU A 60 -13.21 -20.15 -2.73
CA GLU A 60 -13.58 -19.26 -1.62
C GLU A 60 -12.58 -18.13 -1.44
N PHE A 61 -11.27 -18.46 -1.53
CA PHE A 61 -10.20 -17.47 -1.47
C PHE A 61 -10.37 -16.39 -2.53
N PHE A 62 -10.57 -16.75 -3.80
CA PHE A 62 -10.71 -15.77 -4.87
C PHE A 62 -12.04 -15.04 -4.82
N GLU A 63 -13.16 -15.68 -4.48
CA GLU A 63 -14.45 -15.01 -4.33
C GLU A 63 -14.42 -13.92 -3.25
N PHE A 64 -13.79 -14.21 -2.11
CA PHE A 64 -13.60 -13.22 -1.04
C PHE A 64 -12.67 -12.09 -1.48
N ASN A 65 -11.47 -12.42 -1.94
CA ASN A 65 -10.44 -11.43 -2.24
C ASN A 65 -10.84 -10.54 -3.44
N ILE A 66 -11.43 -11.06 -4.49
CA ILE A 66 -11.91 -10.26 -5.63
C ILE A 66 -12.95 -9.23 -5.18
N ARG A 67 -13.87 -9.60 -4.28
CA ARG A 67 -14.86 -8.65 -3.72
C ARG A 67 -14.18 -7.54 -2.90
N GLN A 68 -13.09 -7.82 -2.21
CA GLN A 68 -12.34 -6.80 -1.48
C GLN A 68 -11.53 -5.93 -2.43
N TRP A 69 -10.78 -6.54 -3.34
CA TRP A 69 -9.90 -5.85 -4.28
C TRP A 69 -10.66 -4.95 -5.25
N SER A 70 -11.85 -5.38 -5.72
CA SER A 70 -12.68 -4.55 -6.60
C SER A 70 -13.08 -3.21 -5.97
N LYS A 71 -13.22 -3.13 -4.65
CA LYS A 71 -13.50 -1.88 -3.94
C LYS A 71 -12.35 -0.87 -4.03
N TYR A 72 -11.13 -1.33 -4.29
CA TYR A 72 -9.94 -0.47 -4.35
C TYR A 72 -9.63 0.03 -5.76
N MET A 73 -10.28 -0.51 -6.79
CA MET A 73 -9.99 -0.17 -8.19
C MET A 73 -10.24 1.31 -8.51
N ASP A 74 -11.30 1.89 -7.95
CA ASP A 74 -11.71 3.28 -8.19
C ASP A 74 -11.23 4.26 -7.13
N VAL A 75 -10.45 3.79 -6.14
CA VAL A 75 -9.92 4.64 -5.07
C VAL A 75 -8.78 5.50 -5.61
N GLU A 76 -8.78 6.78 -5.18
CA GLU A 76 -7.77 7.76 -5.59
C GLU A 76 -6.69 7.97 -4.54
N PRO A 77 -5.46 8.27 -4.97
CA PRO A 77 -4.37 8.62 -4.06
C PRO A 77 -4.71 9.84 -3.21
N ASN A 78 -4.44 9.78 -1.92
CA ASN A 78 -4.55 10.94 -1.03
C ASN A 78 -3.31 11.85 -1.13
N ILE A 79 -3.33 12.93 -0.34
CA ILE A 79 -2.26 13.94 -0.36
C ILE A 79 -0.88 13.35 -0.05
N THR A 80 -0.78 12.36 0.85
CA THR A 80 0.51 11.77 1.23
C THR A 80 1.15 11.02 0.06
N HIS A 81 0.37 10.25 -0.71
CA HIS A 81 0.86 9.60 -1.92
C HIS A 81 1.38 10.63 -2.95
N ARG A 82 0.61 11.71 -3.16
CA ARG A 82 0.96 12.77 -4.12
C ARG A 82 2.22 13.54 -3.69
N VAL A 83 2.38 13.80 -2.39
CA VAL A 83 3.58 14.46 -1.85
C VAL A 83 4.81 13.58 -2.05
N LEU A 84 4.74 12.27 -1.75
CA LEU A 84 5.88 11.36 -1.98
C LEU A 84 6.28 11.30 -3.45
N ALA A 85 5.32 11.22 -4.36
CA ALA A 85 5.58 11.26 -5.80
C ALA A 85 6.20 12.61 -6.25
N ALA A 86 5.75 13.73 -5.66
CA ALA A 86 6.32 15.05 -5.94
C ALA A 86 7.75 15.19 -5.40
N MET A 87 8.04 14.64 -4.22
CA MET A 87 9.40 14.60 -3.65
C MET A 87 10.35 13.77 -4.52
N GLU A 88 9.89 12.63 -5.03
CA GLU A 88 10.65 11.80 -5.97
C GLU A 88 10.95 12.58 -7.26
N LYS A 89 9.93 13.19 -7.86
CA LYS A 89 10.07 14.01 -9.07
C LYS A 89 11.04 15.18 -8.88
N ALA A 90 11.08 15.76 -7.68
CA ALA A 90 11.99 16.86 -7.33
C ALA A 90 13.41 16.40 -6.94
N GLY A 91 13.66 15.08 -6.89
CA GLY A 91 14.98 14.51 -6.53
C GLY A 91 15.26 14.45 -5.03
N TYR A 92 14.27 14.74 -4.17
CA TYR A 92 14.41 14.62 -2.72
C TYR A 92 14.18 13.20 -2.21
N LEU A 93 13.42 12.39 -2.92
CA LEU A 93 13.12 11.00 -2.58
C LEU A 93 13.65 10.09 -3.71
N HIS A 94 14.36 9.03 -3.37
CA HIS A 94 14.93 8.09 -4.34
C HIS A 94 13.96 6.99 -4.75
N GLY A 95 12.94 6.73 -3.94
CA GLY A 95 11.88 5.79 -4.25
C GLY A 95 11.02 5.44 -3.06
N VAL A 96 10.01 4.62 -3.32
CA VAL A 96 9.05 4.13 -2.33
C VAL A 96 9.11 2.61 -2.28
N ILE A 97 9.26 2.06 -1.08
CA ILE A 97 9.08 0.64 -0.78
C ILE A 97 7.70 0.52 -0.12
N THR A 98 6.81 -0.24 -0.70
CA THR A 98 5.47 -0.39 -0.12
C THR A 98 5.08 -1.85 0.07
N GLN A 99 4.40 -2.13 1.19
CA GLN A 99 3.72 -3.40 1.43
C GLN A 99 2.31 -3.43 0.79
N ASN A 100 1.82 -2.29 0.33
CA ASN A 100 0.47 -2.17 -0.21
C ASN A 100 0.37 -2.71 -1.63
N ILE A 101 -0.76 -3.35 -1.93
CA ILE A 101 -1.12 -3.86 -3.25
C ILE A 101 -2.18 -3.00 -3.95
N ASP A 102 -2.57 -1.88 -3.32
CA ASP A 102 -3.71 -1.01 -3.69
C ASP A 102 -3.48 -0.11 -4.92
N ASN A 103 -2.26 -0.09 -5.44
CA ASN A 103 -1.88 0.68 -6.62
C ASN A 103 -1.85 2.22 -6.44
N LEU A 104 -2.03 2.76 -5.22
CA LEU A 104 -2.17 4.20 -5.03
C LEU A 104 -0.87 4.97 -5.26
N HIS A 105 0.29 4.44 -4.88
CA HIS A 105 1.58 5.04 -5.20
C HIS A 105 1.82 5.14 -6.71
N TYR A 106 1.47 4.07 -7.45
CA TYR A 106 1.56 4.06 -8.91
C TYR A 106 0.63 5.11 -9.54
N LYS A 107 -0.64 5.16 -9.10
CA LYS A 107 -1.62 6.18 -9.54
C LYS A 107 -1.17 7.60 -9.19
N ALA A 108 -0.48 7.81 -8.07
CA ALA A 108 0.08 9.10 -7.68
C ALA A 108 1.25 9.56 -8.56
N GLY A 109 1.85 8.65 -9.32
CA GLY A 109 2.94 8.94 -10.25
C GLY A 109 4.34 8.61 -9.75
N SER A 110 4.48 7.86 -8.64
CA SER A 110 5.78 7.30 -8.20
C SER A 110 6.37 6.41 -9.29
N LYS A 111 7.66 6.56 -9.56
CA LYS A 111 8.41 5.85 -10.61
C LYS A 111 9.28 4.74 -10.07
N ASN A 112 10.09 5.04 -9.05
CA ASN A 112 10.94 4.07 -8.36
C ASN A 112 10.13 3.41 -7.24
N LEU A 113 9.22 2.51 -7.61
CA LEU A 113 8.27 1.88 -6.72
C LEU A 113 8.58 0.39 -6.55
N PHE A 114 8.81 -0.03 -5.32
CA PHE A 114 9.10 -1.41 -4.93
C PHE A 114 7.91 -1.98 -4.15
N GLU A 115 7.09 -2.76 -4.83
CA GLU A 115 5.87 -3.37 -4.28
C GLU A 115 6.20 -4.77 -3.75
N VAL A 116 6.61 -4.85 -2.48
CA VAL A 116 7.17 -6.08 -1.88
C VAL A 116 6.18 -7.24 -1.73
N HIS A 117 4.88 -6.94 -1.76
CA HIS A 117 3.80 -7.95 -1.78
C HIS A 117 3.12 -8.08 -3.16
N GLY A 118 3.73 -7.51 -4.22
CA GLY A 118 3.12 -7.47 -5.54
C GLY A 118 2.06 -6.37 -5.71
N HIS A 119 1.20 -6.52 -6.70
CA HIS A 119 0.17 -5.53 -7.04
C HIS A 119 -1.03 -6.19 -7.73
N LEU A 120 -2.16 -5.47 -7.76
CA LEU A 120 -3.41 -5.95 -8.38
C LEU A 120 -3.60 -5.54 -9.86
N ARG A 121 -2.57 -4.98 -10.51
CA ARG A 121 -2.67 -4.49 -11.91
C ARG A 121 -2.63 -5.61 -12.95
N THR A 122 -1.98 -6.71 -12.64
CA THR A 122 -1.82 -7.86 -13.55
C THR A 122 -2.05 -9.17 -12.84
N ALA A 123 -2.53 -10.15 -13.58
CA ALA A 123 -2.62 -11.54 -13.15
C ALA A 123 -2.05 -12.44 -14.27
N HIS A 124 -1.50 -13.56 -13.87
CA HIS A 124 -0.98 -14.58 -14.80
C HIS A 124 -1.73 -15.90 -14.57
N CYS A 125 -2.03 -16.59 -15.65
CA CYS A 125 -2.50 -17.96 -15.60
C CYS A 125 -1.37 -18.90 -15.18
#